data_1f560d12c52035de0eca49eebfa10de4
#
_entry.id   1f560d12c52035de0eca49eebfa10de4
#
_cell.length_a   1.000
_cell.length_b   1.000
_cell.length_c   1.000
_cell.angle_alpha   90.00
_cell.angle_beta   90.00
_cell.angle_gamma   90.00
#
_symmetry.space_group_name_H-M   'P 1'
#
loop_
_entity.id
_entity.type
_entity.pdbx_description
1 polymer ?
#
loop_
_entity_poly.entity_id
_entity_poly.type
_entity_poly.pdbx_seq_one_letter_code
_entity_poly.pdbx_strand_id
1 'polypeptide(L)'
;MLDMKKIRQNVEVVQKKLKTRGVDEEVLLRFLALDEERRALLVKVEELKKHRNQVSGEIAQLKRAQKDASQQLLNMQEVSEQIKVLDQEVVHLQEQCTAIAERLPNLPHESVPVGADEAANVEVRRWSTPKTFSFEPKPHWEIGEALGILDFERGAKVSGSRFLYYKGLGARLERAVYNFMLDQHVNEHGYTEVIPPYLVNSKAMFGTGQFPKFKEDVFQVAESDLTLTPTAEVPLTNYYNNEILEAQELPIYFTALSPSFRSEAGSAGRDTRGLIRLHQFHKVEMVKFSDAEHSYEELEKMTNNAGDILEKLGLPYRVITLSTGDMGFSAAKTYDLEVWIPAQKTYREISSCSNCEDFQARRALIRYRDKTGHVQYAHTLNGSGLAVGRTVAAILENYQNEDGTVTIPEVLRPYMGGLTKID
;
A
#
# COMPACT_ATOMS: atom_id res chain seq x y z
N MET A 1 2.05 -0.24 -11.01
CA MET A 1 1.44 -0.62 -12.31
C MET A 1 2.27 -1.71 -12.94
N LEU A 2 1.65 -2.67 -13.60
CA LEU A 2 2.39 -3.74 -14.25
C LEU A 2 3.26 -3.23 -15.40
N ASP A 3 4.38 -3.92 -15.67
CA ASP A 3 5.22 -3.66 -16.83
C ASP A 3 4.54 -4.14 -18.11
N MET A 4 4.11 -3.22 -18.95
CA MET A 4 3.42 -3.52 -20.22
C MET A 4 4.29 -4.35 -21.17
N LYS A 5 5.62 -4.21 -21.12
CA LYS A 5 6.54 -5.01 -21.93
C LYS A 5 6.57 -6.46 -21.44
N LYS A 6 6.61 -6.67 -20.12
CA LYS A 6 6.55 -8.01 -19.52
C LYS A 6 5.22 -8.70 -19.83
N ILE A 7 4.10 -7.96 -19.79
CA ILE A 7 2.77 -8.49 -20.17
C ILE A 7 2.80 -9.04 -21.59
N ARG A 8 3.27 -8.25 -22.56
CA ARG A 8 3.32 -8.67 -23.99
C ARG A 8 4.22 -9.88 -24.23
N GLN A 9 5.33 -9.98 -23.50
CA GLN A 9 6.29 -11.09 -23.67
C GLN A 9 5.81 -12.41 -23.06
N ASN A 10 4.92 -12.36 -22.08
CA ASN A 10 4.53 -13.53 -21.29
C ASN A 10 3.02 -13.56 -21.02
N VAL A 11 2.20 -13.36 -22.07
CA VAL A 11 0.73 -13.21 -21.95
C VAL A 11 0.08 -14.33 -21.15
N GLU A 12 0.38 -15.60 -21.47
CA GLU A 12 -0.24 -16.77 -20.83
C GLU A 12 0.07 -16.82 -19.31
N VAL A 13 1.32 -16.53 -18.93
CA VAL A 13 1.75 -16.50 -17.52
C VAL A 13 1.03 -15.38 -16.78
N VAL A 14 1.01 -14.19 -17.37
CA VAL A 14 0.34 -13.02 -16.77
C VAL A 14 -1.15 -13.26 -16.62
N GLN A 15 -1.80 -13.82 -17.63
CA GLN A 15 -3.22 -14.16 -17.62
C GLN A 15 -3.55 -15.16 -16.51
N LYS A 16 -2.77 -16.24 -16.39
CA LYS A 16 -2.92 -17.22 -15.32
C LYS A 16 -2.81 -16.59 -13.95
N LYS A 17 -1.80 -15.73 -13.73
CA LYS A 17 -1.59 -15.02 -12.47
C LYS A 17 -2.72 -14.04 -12.16
N LEU A 18 -3.16 -13.23 -13.13
CA LEU A 18 -4.28 -12.29 -12.96
C LEU A 18 -5.60 -13.01 -12.66
N LYS A 19 -5.84 -14.17 -13.27
CA LYS A 19 -7.02 -15.00 -12.98
C LYS A 19 -7.06 -15.42 -11.50
N THR A 20 -5.92 -15.77 -10.89
CA THR A 20 -5.86 -16.08 -9.44
C THR A 20 -6.12 -14.87 -8.56
N ARG A 21 -6.06 -13.66 -9.12
CA ARG A 21 -6.40 -12.37 -8.47
C ARG A 21 -7.85 -11.93 -8.75
N GLY A 22 -8.66 -12.79 -9.33
CA GLY A 22 -10.06 -12.48 -9.67
C GLY A 22 -10.25 -11.55 -10.87
N VAL A 23 -9.20 -11.37 -11.70
CA VAL A 23 -9.30 -10.57 -12.92
C VAL A 23 -9.86 -11.45 -14.05
N ASP A 24 -10.93 -10.97 -14.70
CA ASP A 24 -11.50 -11.63 -15.85
C ASP A 24 -10.52 -11.64 -17.04
N GLU A 25 -10.46 -12.74 -17.75
CA GLU A 25 -9.61 -12.94 -18.93
C GLU A 25 -9.87 -11.89 -20.02
N GLU A 26 -11.12 -11.52 -20.22
CA GLU A 26 -11.54 -10.54 -21.22
C GLU A 26 -10.89 -9.16 -20.99
N VAL A 27 -10.60 -8.79 -19.75
CA VAL A 27 -9.96 -7.51 -19.41
C VAL A 27 -8.54 -7.44 -19.98
N LEU A 28 -7.76 -8.51 -19.84
CA LEU A 28 -6.40 -8.57 -20.38
C LEU A 28 -6.42 -8.64 -21.90
N LEU A 29 -7.30 -9.45 -22.50
CA LEU A 29 -7.45 -9.57 -23.95
C LEU A 29 -7.82 -8.22 -24.58
N ARG A 30 -8.75 -7.50 -23.98
CA ARG A 30 -9.13 -6.15 -24.42
C ARG A 30 -7.95 -5.18 -24.35
N PHE A 31 -7.18 -5.20 -23.26
CA PHE A 31 -5.98 -4.38 -23.12
C PHE A 31 -4.97 -4.69 -24.24
N LEU A 32 -4.70 -5.95 -24.50
CA LEU A 32 -3.74 -6.37 -25.54
C LEU A 32 -4.18 -5.95 -26.94
N ALA A 33 -5.45 -6.07 -27.27
CA ALA A 33 -6.01 -5.63 -28.56
C ALA A 33 -5.84 -4.11 -28.75
N LEU A 34 -6.20 -3.31 -27.74
CA LEU A 34 -6.04 -1.85 -27.77
C LEU A 34 -4.55 -1.45 -27.87
N ASP A 35 -3.66 -2.12 -27.15
CA ASP A 35 -2.21 -1.84 -27.23
C ASP A 35 -1.61 -2.20 -28.58
N GLU A 36 -2.08 -3.27 -29.22
CA GLU A 36 -1.66 -3.67 -30.57
C GLU A 36 -2.09 -2.61 -31.59
N GLU A 37 -3.34 -2.20 -31.57
CA GLU A 37 -3.89 -1.15 -32.44
C GLU A 37 -3.14 0.18 -32.24
N ARG A 38 -2.94 0.61 -31.00
CA ARG A 38 -2.17 1.80 -30.66
C ARG A 38 -0.77 1.75 -31.23
N ARG A 39 -0.05 0.63 -31.11
CA ARG A 39 1.30 0.46 -31.64
C ARG A 39 1.35 0.49 -33.17
N ALA A 40 0.36 -0.13 -33.82
CA ALA A 40 0.25 -0.09 -35.27
C ALA A 40 0.04 1.34 -35.79
N LEU A 41 -0.83 2.12 -35.11
CA LEU A 41 -1.03 3.52 -35.47
C LEU A 41 0.20 4.38 -35.20
N LEU A 42 0.94 4.15 -34.10
CA LEU A 42 2.20 4.87 -33.82
C LEU A 42 3.23 4.69 -34.94
N VAL A 43 3.40 3.46 -35.44
CA VAL A 43 4.31 3.18 -36.58
C VAL A 43 3.86 3.97 -37.81
N LYS A 44 2.56 3.96 -38.14
CA LYS A 44 2.01 4.71 -39.27
C LYS A 44 2.22 6.24 -39.12
N VAL A 45 2.02 6.77 -37.92
CA VAL A 45 2.26 8.19 -37.62
C VAL A 45 3.73 8.55 -37.81
N GLU A 46 4.65 7.70 -37.33
CA GLU A 46 6.09 7.94 -37.49
C GLU A 46 6.52 7.92 -38.98
N GLU A 47 5.99 6.98 -39.75
CA GLU A 47 6.21 6.93 -41.20
C GLU A 47 5.72 8.21 -41.90
N LEU A 48 4.50 8.66 -41.58
CA LEU A 48 3.96 9.92 -42.10
C LEU A 48 4.78 11.13 -41.68
N LYS A 49 5.24 11.20 -40.43
CA LYS A 49 6.11 12.27 -39.94
C LYS A 49 7.47 12.27 -40.69
N LYS A 50 8.02 11.09 -40.95
CA LYS A 50 9.23 10.95 -41.75
C LYS A 50 9.01 11.44 -43.19
N HIS A 51 7.89 11.01 -43.83
CA HIS A 51 7.54 11.46 -45.18
C HIS A 51 7.34 12.99 -45.23
N ARG A 52 6.62 13.57 -44.30
CA ARG A 52 6.45 15.03 -44.19
C ARG A 52 7.77 15.77 -44.09
N ASN A 53 8.73 15.27 -43.32
CA ASN A 53 10.06 15.88 -43.19
C ASN A 53 10.83 15.82 -44.52
N GLN A 54 10.72 14.72 -45.27
CA GLN A 54 11.32 14.59 -46.62
C GLN A 54 10.71 15.59 -47.58
N VAL A 55 9.38 15.63 -47.70
CA VAL A 55 8.65 16.59 -48.57
C VAL A 55 8.97 18.03 -48.22
N SER A 56 9.11 18.35 -46.92
CA SER A 56 9.54 19.67 -46.47
C SER A 56 10.92 20.05 -46.99
N GLY A 57 11.88 19.08 -47.03
CA GLY A 57 13.19 19.25 -47.61
C GLY A 57 13.14 19.50 -49.14
N GLU A 58 12.27 18.76 -49.84
CA GLU A 58 12.05 18.94 -51.31
C GLU A 58 11.47 20.31 -51.63
N ILE A 59 10.46 20.78 -50.86
CA ILE A 59 9.89 22.13 -51.00
C ILE A 59 10.99 23.18 -50.82
N ALA A 60 11.85 23.05 -49.82
CA ALA A 60 12.93 23.98 -49.57
C ALA A 60 13.92 24.04 -50.74
N GLN A 61 14.23 22.90 -51.36
CA GLN A 61 15.09 22.83 -52.56
C GLN A 61 14.43 23.49 -53.78
N LEU A 62 13.16 23.19 -54.05
CA LEU A 62 12.41 23.77 -55.17
C LEU A 62 12.32 25.30 -55.04
N LYS A 63 12.02 25.80 -53.84
CA LYS A 63 11.94 27.26 -53.56
C LYS A 63 13.31 27.93 -53.77
N ARG A 64 14.42 27.30 -53.33
CA ARG A 64 15.77 27.84 -53.59
C ARG A 64 16.10 27.86 -55.06
N ALA A 65 15.61 26.88 -55.83
CA ALA A 65 15.80 26.78 -57.27
C ALA A 65 14.81 27.64 -58.07
N GLN A 66 13.94 28.42 -57.40
CA GLN A 66 12.84 29.22 -58.00
C GLN A 66 11.89 28.38 -58.85
N LYS A 67 11.66 27.10 -58.48
CA LYS A 67 10.73 26.19 -59.15
C LYS A 67 9.41 26.15 -58.40
N ASP A 68 8.33 25.79 -59.13
CA ASP A 68 7.03 25.60 -58.54
C ASP A 68 7.00 24.42 -57.52
N ALA A 69 6.47 24.66 -56.35
CA ALA A 69 6.34 23.67 -55.27
C ALA A 69 4.84 23.47 -54.85
N SER A 70 3.91 23.90 -55.67
CA SER A 70 2.47 23.91 -55.34
C SER A 70 1.95 22.51 -55.02
N GLN A 71 2.36 21.49 -55.82
CA GLN A 71 1.94 20.10 -55.61
C GLN A 71 2.48 19.52 -54.30
N GLN A 72 3.76 19.81 -53.98
CA GLN A 72 4.37 19.38 -52.73
C GLN A 72 3.74 20.04 -51.50
N LEU A 73 3.35 21.28 -51.63
CA LEU A 73 2.63 22.01 -50.57
C LEU A 73 1.25 21.41 -50.29
N LEU A 74 0.47 21.06 -51.34
CA LEU A 74 -0.81 20.36 -51.19
C LEU A 74 -0.62 18.97 -50.51
N ASN A 75 0.33 18.18 -51.01
CA ASN A 75 0.64 16.89 -50.40
C ASN A 75 1.06 17.03 -48.92
N MET A 76 1.88 18.04 -48.58
CA MET A 76 2.27 18.30 -47.21
C MET A 76 1.09 18.69 -46.30
N GLN A 77 0.13 19.42 -46.82
CA GLN A 77 -1.09 19.77 -46.11
C GLN A 77 -1.94 18.52 -45.82
N GLU A 78 -2.15 17.65 -46.82
CA GLU A 78 -2.89 16.39 -46.66
C GLU A 78 -2.23 15.47 -45.64
N VAL A 79 -0.90 15.27 -45.74
CA VAL A 79 -0.12 14.45 -44.78
C VAL A 79 -0.19 15.04 -43.38
N SER A 80 -0.14 16.36 -43.25
CA SER A 80 -0.25 17.02 -41.94
C SER A 80 -1.60 16.82 -41.29
N GLU A 81 -2.69 16.88 -42.05
CA GLU A 81 -4.03 16.60 -41.54
C GLU A 81 -4.22 15.13 -41.15
N GLN A 82 -3.68 14.18 -41.94
CA GLN A 82 -3.67 12.76 -41.58
C GLN A 82 -2.91 12.51 -40.28
N ILE A 83 -1.73 13.11 -40.11
CA ILE A 83 -0.94 13.00 -38.85
C ILE A 83 -1.78 13.49 -37.68
N LYS A 84 -2.45 14.62 -37.79
CA LYS A 84 -3.25 15.19 -36.73
C LYS A 84 -4.40 14.27 -36.30
N VAL A 85 -5.12 13.68 -37.25
CA VAL A 85 -6.19 12.73 -36.98
C VAL A 85 -5.67 11.49 -36.28
N LEU A 86 -4.59 10.87 -36.80
CA LEU A 86 -4.00 9.68 -36.23
C LEU A 86 -3.34 9.93 -34.85
N ASP A 87 -2.72 11.09 -34.63
CA ASP A 87 -2.20 11.45 -33.30
C ASP A 87 -3.33 11.53 -32.27
N GLN A 88 -4.53 12.05 -32.64
CA GLN A 88 -5.71 12.06 -31.75
C GLN A 88 -6.21 10.64 -31.42
N GLU A 89 -6.23 9.77 -32.43
CA GLU A 89 -6.63 8.36 -32.25
C GLU A 89 -5.64 7.60 -31.35
N VAL A 90 -4.34 7.82 -31.52
CA VAL A 90 -3.29 7.29 -30.65
C VAL A 90 -3.49 7.74 -29.19
N VAL A 91 -3.80 9.03 -28.97
CA VAL A 91 -4.08 9.55 -27.62
C VAL A 91 -5.31 8.83 -27.02
N HIS A 92 -6.38 8.70 -27.77
CA HIS A 92 -7.59 8.03 -27.30
C HIS A 92 -7.35 6.56 -26.94
N LEU A 93 -6.62 5.81 -27.77
CA LEU A 93 -6.25 4.42 -27.46
C LEU A 93 -5.31 4.35 -26.23
N GLN A 94 -4.39 5.29 -26.09
CA GLN A 94 -3.52 5.38 -24.92
C GLN A 94 -4.32 5.58 -23.63
N GLU A 95 -5.34 6.46 -23.65
CA GLU A 95 -6.22 6.69 -22.50
C GLU A 95 -6.99 5.42 -22.12
N GLN A 96 -7.51 4.69 -23.11
CA GLN A 96 -8.21 3.40 -22.87
C GLN A 96 -7.26 2.35 -22.30
N CYS A 97 -6.06 2.19 -22.85
CA CYS A 97 -5.03 1.29 -22.31
C CYS A 97 -4.67 1.64 -20.86
N THR A 98 -4.48 2.93 -20.58
CA THR A 98 -4.15 3.42 -19.25
C THR A 98 -5.25 3.12 -18.25
N ALA A 99 -6.52 3.40 -18.59
CA ALA A 99 -7.68 3.16 -17.74
C ALA A 99 -7.83 1.67 -17.33
N ILE A 100 -7.45 0.74 -18.22
CA ILE A 100 -7.43 -0.69 -17.90
C ILE A 100 -6.21 -1.02 -17.02
N ALA A 101 -5.01 -0.57 -17.43
CA ALA A 101 -3.76 -0.89 -16.76
C ALA A 101 -3.71 -0.40 -15.30
N GLU A 102 -4.33 0.74 -15.00
CA GLU A 102 -4.42 1.30 -13.64
C GLU A 102 -5.26 0.44 -12.70
N ARG A 103 -6.15 -0.39 -13.22
CA ARG A 103 -7.05 -1.26 -12.47
C ARG A 103 -6.58 -2.70 -12.35
N LEU A 104 -5.50 -3.08 -13.05
CA LEU A 104 -4.90 -4.40 -12.93
C LEU A 104 -4.10 -4.49 -11.62
N PRO A 105 -4.37 -5.49 -10.76
CA PRO A 105 -3.57 -5.71 -9.55
C PRO A 105 -2.16 -6.18 -9.88
N ASN A 106 -1.27 -6.12 -8.89
CA ASN A 106 0.06 -6.71 -9.04
C ASN A 106 0.00 -8.24 -9.20
N LEU A 107 1.02 -8.80 -9.84
CA LEU A 107 1.11 -10.24 -10.05
C LEU A 107 1.63 -10.94 -8.79
N PRO A 108 1.02 -12.06 -8.37
CA PRO A 108 1.51 -12.80 -7.22
C PRO A 108 2.89 -13.44 -7.51
N HIS A 109 3.77 -13.40 -6.50
CA HIS A 109 5.00 -14.15 -6.50
C HIS A 109 4.71 -15.66 -6.53
N GLU A 110 5.62 -16.48 -7.06
CA GLU A 110 5.41 -17.92 -7.23
C GLU A 110 5.21 -18.69 -5.91
N SER A 111 5.75 -18.17 -4.79
CA SER A 111 5.59 -18.76 -3.46
C SER A 111 4.27 -18.46 -2.77
N VAL A 112 3.39 -17.67 -3.39
CA VAL A 112 2.09 -17.30 -2.82
C VAL A 112 1.08 -18.44 -3.02
N PRO A 113 0.37 -18.88 -1.97
CA PRO A 113 -0.66 -19.91 -2.11
C PRO A 113 -1.81 -19.41 -2.99
N VAL A 114 -2.24 -20.25 -3.92
CA VAL A 114 -3.37 -19.95 -4.79
C VAL A 114 -4.67 -20.23 -4.05
N GLY A 115 -5.54 -19.24 -3.93
CA GLY A 115 -6.84 -19.37 -3.28
C GLY A 115 -7.73 -18.17 -3.54
N ALA A 116 -9.03 -18.32 -3.32
CA ALA A 116 -10.02 -17.29 -3.64
C ALA A 116 -10.15 -16.22 -2.53
N ASP A 117 -9.85 -16.58 -1.30
CA ASP A 117 -10.08 -15.76 -0.11
C ASP A 117 -9.17 -16.15 1.07
N GLU A 118 -9.45 -15.64 2.25
CA GLU A 118 -8.73 -15.85 3.51
C GLU A 118 -8.66 -17.31 3.95
N ALA A 119 -9.59 -18.18 3.54
CA ALA A 119 -9.60 -19.59 3.90
C ALA A 119 -8.40 -20.37 3.31
N ALA A 120 -7.78 -19.83 2.26
CA ALA A 120 -6.61 -20.40 1.62
C ALA A 120 -5.27 -19.82 2.13
N ASN A 121 -5.31 -18.95 3.13
CA ASN A 121 -4.11 -18.42 3.78
C ASN A 121 -3.36 -19.54 4.52
N VAL A 122 -2.04 -19.48 4.52
CA VAL A 122 -1.18 -20.54 5.09
C VAL A 122 -0.40 -20.01 6.29
N GLU A 123 -0.58 -20.64 7.45
CA GLU A 123 0.24 -20.35 8.63
C GLU A 123 1.68 -20.84 8.39
N VAL A 124 2.65 -19.93 8.53
CA VAL A 124 4.07 -20.21 8.32
C VAL A 124 4.87 -20.30 9.61
N ARG A 125 4.45 -19.58 10.65
CA ARG A 125 5.07 -19.66 11.98
C ARG A 125 4.11 -19.16 13.06
N ARG A 126 4.42 -19.56 14.31
CA ARG A 126 3.70 -19.12 15.51
C ARG A 126 4.71 -18.86 16.62
N TRP A 127 4.43 -17.85 17.42
CA TRP A 127 5.21 -17.54 18.60
C TRP A 127 4.33 -17.59 19.84
N SER A 128 4.81 -18.28 20.88
CA SER A 128 4.16 -18.47 22.17
C SER A 128 2.79 -19.16 22.11
N THR A 129 2.27 -19.48 23.26
CA THR A 129 0.95 -20.11 23.44
C THR A 129 0.03 -19.15 24.17
N PRO A 130 -1.24 -19.02 23.73
CA PRO A 130 -2.23 -18.22 24.44
C PRO A 130 -2.33 -18.56 25.92
N LYS A 131 -2.37 -17.54 26.77
CA LYS A 131 -2.53 -17.70 28.22
C LYS A 131 -3.89 -18.31 28.54
N THR A 132 -3.93 -19.23 29.48
CA THR A 132 -5.18 -19.75 30.04
C THR A 132 -5.57 -18.91 31.25
N PHE A 133 -6.83 -18.47 31.28
CA PHE A 133 -7.39 -17.71 32.39
C PHE A 133 -8.19 -18.62 33.32
N SER A 134 -8.17 -18.35 34.65
CA SER A 134 -9.03 -18.99 35.66
C SER A 134 -10.45 -18.46 35.65
N PHE A 135 -10.70 -17.40 34.88
CA PHE A 135 -11.98 -16.69 34.75
C PHE A 135 -12.31 -16.47 33.26
N GLU A 136 -13.55 -16.12 32.95
CA GLU A 136 -13.95 -15.79 31.56
C GLU A 136 -13.37 -14.42 31.18
N PRO A 137 -12.48 -14.34 30.19
CA PRO A 137 -11.86 -13.09 29.80
C PRO A 137 -12.89 -12.15 29.15
N LYS A 138 -12.90 -10.90 29.61
CA LYS A 138 -13.76 -9.84 29.08
C LYS A 138 -13.14 -9.26 27.80
N PRO A 139 -13.97 -8.79 26.87
CA PRO A 139 -13.48 -8.08 25.69
C PRO A 139 -12.95 -6.70 26.06
N HIS A 140 -11.96 -6.21 25.30
CA HIS A 140 -11.23 -4.97 25.58
C HIS A 140 -12.12 -3.72 25.73
N TRP A 141 -13.27 -3.65 25.05
CA TRP A 141 -14.20 -2.53 25.20
C TRP A 141 -14.87 -2.52 26.57
N GLU A 142 -15.26 -3.67 27.12
CA GLU A 142 -15.83 -3.75 28.46
C GLU A 142 -14.81 -3.41 29.55
N ILE A 143 -13.57 -3.89 29.39
CA ILE A 143 -12.45 -3.55 30.27
C ILE A 143 -12.19 -2.04 30.23
N GLY A 144 -12.09 -1.48 29.03
CA GLY A 144 -11.79 -0.07 28.83
C GLY A 144 -12.88 0.88 29.35
N GLU A 145 -14.16 0.51 29.21
CA GLU A 145 -15.29 1.26 29.77
C GLU A 145 -15.34 1.15 31.30
N ALA A 146 -15.14 -0.06 31.84
CA ALA A 146 -15.14 -0.28 33.29
C ALA A 146 -14.02 0.50 34.00
N LEU A 147 -12.82 0.57 33.40
CA LEU A 147 -11.70 1.36 33.90
C LEU A 147 -11.80 2.86 33.56
N GLY A 148 -12.81 3.27 32.79
CA GLY A 148 -13.01 4.66 32.37
C GLY A 148 -11.93 5.20 31.44
N ILE A 149 -11.21 4.31 30.73
CA ILE A 149 -10.09 4.66 29.85
C ILE A 149 -10.45 4.70 28.35
N LEU A 150 -11.59 4.11 27.96
CA LEU A 150 -12.16 4.18 26.62
C LEU A 150 -13.59 4.75 26.72
N ASP A 151 -13.95 5.69 25.82
CA ASP A 151 -15.25 6.34 25.80
C ASP A 151 -15.81 6.36 24.38
N PHE A 152 -16.58 5.35 24.05
CA PHE A 152 -17.22 5.20 22.73
C PHE A 152 -18.46 6.08 22.59
N GLU A 153 -19.22 6.31 23.66
CA GLU A 153 -20.43 7.12 23.64
C GLU A 153 -20.12 8.57 23.25
N ARG A 154 -19.11 9.17 23.90
CA ARG A 154 -18.68 10.54 23.58
C ARG A 154 -18.01 10.63 22.23
N GLY A 155 -17.28 9.60 21.80
CA GLY A 155 -16.74 9.51 20.45
C GLY A 155 -17.84 9.54 19.39
N ALA A 156 -18.88 8.73 19.59
CA ALA A 156 -20.04 8.69 18.71
C ALA A 156 -20.81 10.02 18.68
N LYS A 157 -20.93 10.70 19.84
CA LYS A 157 -21.57 12.01 19.93
C LYS A 157 -20.88 13.09 19.09
N VAL A 158 -19.56 13.04 18.97
CA VAL A 158 -18.76 14.06 18.26
C VAL A 158 -18.61 13.74 16.78
N SER A 159 -18.41 12.48 16.42
CA SER A 159 -18.01 12.11 15.05
C SER A 159 -18.80 10.94 14.45
N GLY A 160 -19.76 10.38 15.20
CA GLY A 160 -20.52 9.22 14.76
C GLY A 160 -19.93 7.89 15.24
N SER A 161 -20.47 6.79 14.72
CA SER A 161 -20.00 5.44 15.03
C SER A 161 -18.55 5.22 14.63
N ARG A 162 -17.87 4.25 15.26
CA ARG A 162 -16.46 3.90 14.99
C ARG A 162 -15.44 5.01 15.28
N PHE A 163 -15.79 5.95 16.16
CA PHE A 163 -14.91 6.91 16.82
C PHE A 163 -14.97 6.75 18.32
N LEU A 164 -13.88 7.07 19.01
CA LEU A 164 -13.80 7.01 20.47
C LEU A 164 -12.88 8.07 21.02
N TYR A 165 -12.94 8.26 22.33
CA TYR A 165 -11.91 8.92 23.11
C TYR A 165 -11.12 7.92 23.93
N TYR A 166 -9.79 7.97 23.84
CA TYR A 166 -8.92 7.43 24.86
C TYR A 166 -8.79 8.48 25.97
N LYS A 167 -8.92 8.05 27.24
CA LYS A 167 -8.94 8.98 28.36
C LYS A 167 -7.98 8.53 29.48
N GLY A 168 -7.34 9.48 30.16
CA GLY A 168 -6.48 9.20 31.33
C GLY A 168 -5.39 8.17 31.02
N LEU A 169 -5.37 7.07 31.76
CA LEU A 169 -4.38 6.00 31.56
C LEU A 169 -4.53 5.29 30.23
N GLY A 170 -5.72 5.28 29.60
CA GLY A 170 -5.91 4.75 28.25
C GLY A 170 -5.17 5.57 27.19
N ALA A 171 -5.28 6.90 27.25
CA ALA A 171 -4.54 7.79 26.34
C ALA A 171 -3.02 7.68 26.58
N ARG A 172 -2.60 7.51 27.85
CA ARG A 172 -1.20 7.28 28.16
C ARG A 172 -0.71 5.93 27.65
N LEU A 173 -1.52 4.87 27.76
CA LEU A 173 -1.19 3.55 27.26
C LEU A 173 -1.02 3.57 25.73
N GLU A 174 -1.94 4.18 24.99
CA GLU A 174 -1.83 4.30 23.53
C GLU A 174 -0.55 5.02 23.14
N ARG A 175 -0.24 6.15 23.79
CA ARG A 175 1.02 6.89 23.59
C ARG A 175 2.25 6.05 23.96
N ALA A 176 2.20 5.29 25.06
CA ALA A 176 3.28 4.40 25.47
C ALA A 176 3.54 3.32 24.42
N VAL A 177 2.47 2.74 23.84
CA VAL A 177 2.55 1.71 22.82
C VAL A 177 3.22 2.23 21.55
N TYR A 178 2.76 3.36 20.98
CA TYR A 178 3.36 3.85 19.75
C TYR A 178 4.76 4.43 19.95
N ASN A 179 5.07 5.04 21.10
CA ASN A 179 6.43 5.50 21.40
C ASN A 179 7.40 4.30 21.51
N PHE A 180 6.99 3.24 22.20
CA PHE A 180 7.77 2.00 22.28
C PHE A 180 8.02 1.39 20.88
N MET A 181 6.99 1.33 20.02
CA MET A 181 7.14 0.83 18.65
C MET A 181 8.15 1.65 17.83
N LEU A 182 8.03 2.99 17.87
CA LEU A 182 8.94 3.90 17.17
C LEU A 182 10.37 3.73 17.67
N ASP A 183 10.58 3.73 19.00
CA ASP A 183 11.91 3.58 19.60
C ASP A 183 12.55 2.24 19.20
N GLN A 184 11.79 1.15 19.16
CA GLN A 184 12.31 -0.15 18.70
C GLN A 184 12.70 -0.11 17.23
N HIS A 185 11.84 0.43 16.34
CA HIS A 185 12.16 0.49 14.91
C HIS A 185 13.35 1.40 14.63
N VAL A 186 13.50 2.51 15.34
CA VAL A 186 14.62 3.44 15.16
C VAL A 186 15.91 2.89 15.76
N ASN A 187 15.88 2.47 17.03
CA ASN A 187 17.09 2.13 17.77
C ASN A 187 17.62 0.72 17.49
N GLU A 188 16.72 -0.25 17.21
CA GLU A 188 17.08 -1.67 17.08
C GLU A 188 16.97 -2.17 15.64
N HIS A 189 16.00 -1.68 14.87
CA HIS A 189 15.72 -2.20 13.53
C HIS A 189 16.30 -1.34 12.40
N GLY A 190 16.92 -0.19 12.73
CA GLY A 190 17.66 0.67 11.79
C GLY A 190 16.78 1.52 10.88
N TYR A 191 15.52 1.78 11.25
CA TYR A 191 14.65 2.67 10.50
C TYR A 191 14.95 4.14 10.83
N THR A 192 14.82 5.00 9.83
CA THR A 192 14.78 6.45 10.02
C THR A 192 13.34 6.87 10.29
N GLU A 193 13.09 7.54 11.42
CA GLU A 193 11.79 8.11 11.74
C GLU A 193 11.50 9.33 10.86
N VAL A 194 10.27 9.39 10.33
CA VAL A 194 9.77 10.49 9.51
C VAL A 194 8.42 10.94 10.05
N ILE A 195 8.19 12.25 10.14
CA ILE A 195 6.85 12.82 10.38
C ILE A 195 6.31 13.34 9.05
N PRO A 196 5.45 12.56 8.37
CA PRO A 196 4.96 12.92 7.05
C PRO A 196 3.73 13.83 7.09
N PRO A 197 3.37 14.51 5.99
CA PRO A 197 2.07 15.15 5.86
C PRO A 197 0.94 14.10 5.90
N TYR A 198 -0.18 14.44 6.57
CA TYR A 198 -1.36 13.57 6.69
C TYR A 198 -2.44 13.89 5.65
N LEU A 199 -2.30 14.98 4.94
CA LEU A 199 -3.07 15.32 3.76
C LEU A 199 -2.21 15.05 2.52
N VAL A 200 -2.69 14.18 1.65
CA VAL A 200 -1.97 13.72 0.47
C VAL A 200 -2.78 13.98 -0.80
N ASN A 201 -2.12 14.32 -1.90
CA ASN A 201 -2.79 14.57 -3.17
C ASN A 201 -3.12 13.28 -3.93
N SER A 202 -3.97 13.37 -4.95
CA SER A 202 -4.39 12.24 -5.78
C SER A 202 -3.22 11.54 -6.46
N LYS A 203 -2.15 12.26 -6.81
CA LYS A 203 -0.94 11.67 -7.39
C LYS A 203 -0.23 10.74 -6.41
N ALA A 204 -0.15 11.11 -5.14
CA ALA A 204 0.43 10.26 -4.11
C ALA A 204 -0.45 9.01 -3.85
N MET A 205 -1.77 9.18 -3.81
CA MET A 205 -2.73 8.08 -3.69
C MET A 205 -2.64 7.11 -4.88
N PHE A 206 -2.42 7.63 -6.08
CA PHE A 206 -2.16 6.81 -7.26
C PHE A 206 -0.83 6.07 -7.15
N GLY A 207 0.22 6.71 -6.68
CA GLY A 207 1.58 6.15 -6.55
C GLY A 207 1.62 4.84 -5.76
N THR A 208 0.87 4.73 -4.68
CA THR A 208 0.77 3.52 -3.85
C THR A 208 -0.34 2.55 -4.28
N GLY A 209 -1.15 2.91 -5.29
CA GLY A 209 -2.23 2.05 -5.81
C GLY A 209 -3.55 2.16 -5.05
N GLN A 210 -3.70 3.16 -4.17
CA GLN A 210 -4.98 3.44 -3.53
C GLN A 210 -6.02 3.93 -4.56
N PHE A 211 -5.60 4.83 -5.45
CA PHE A 211 -6.43 5.29 -6.56
C PHE A 211 -6.06 4.56 -7.87
N PRO A 212 -7.06 4.36 -8.75
CA PRO A 212 -8.48 4.74 -8.65
C PRO A 212 -9.36 3.78 -7.85
N LYS A 213 -8.88 2.60 -7.45
CA LYS A 213 -9.69 1.46 -6.97
C LYS A 213 -10.42 1.77 -5.66
N PHE A 214 -9.74 2.39 -4.68
CA PHE A 214 -10.24 2.60 -3.31
C PHE A 214 -10.70 4.03 -3.05
N LYS A 215 -11.19 4.72 -4.09
CA LYS A 215 -11.62 6.12 -3.97
C LYS A 215 -12.80 6.32 -3.01
N GLU A 216 -13.64 5.30 -2.83
CA GLU A 216 -14.79 5.33 -1.91
C GLU A 216 -14.40 5.02 -0.45
N ASP A 217 -13.21 4.46 -0.23
CA ASP A 217 -12.73 4.06 1.11
C ASP A 217 -11.97 5.17 1.85
N VAL A 218 -11.92 6.38 1.30
CA VAL A 218 -11.15 7.50 1.86
C VAL A 218 -12.01 8.73 2.16
N PHE A 219 -11.52 9.56 3.07
CA PHE A 219 -12.09 10.89 3.34
C PHE A 219 -11.38 11.94 2.49
N GLN A 220 -12.10 12.55 1.55
CA GLN A 220 -11.59 13.62 0.69
C GLN A 220 -11.91 14.99 1.29
N VAL A 221 -11.01 15.94 1.12
CA VAL A 221 -11.24 17.35 1.47
C VAL A 221 -12.02 18.01 0.35
N ALA A 222 -13.18 18.58 0.67
CA ALA A 222 -14.03 19.26 -0.32
C ALA A 222 -13.27 20.38 -1.02
N GLU A 223 -13.54 20.58 -2.32
CA GLU A 223 -12.96 21.63 -3.17
C GLU A 223 -11.41 21.61 -3.23
N SER A 224 -10.80 20.42 -3.05
CA SER A 224 -9.36 20.26 -3.00
C SER A 224 -8.97 18.92 -3.63
N ASP A 225 -7.71 18.79 -4.08
CA ASP A 225 -7.10 17.51 -4.51
C ASP A 225 -6.52 16.72 -3.31
N LEU A 226 -6.86 17.10 -2.08
CA LEU A 226 -6.30 16.47 -0.89
C LEU A 226 -7.23 15.40 -0.29
N THR A 227 -6.62 14.36 0.23
CA THR A 227 -7.25 13.23 0.92
C THR A 227 -6.59 13.05 2.28
N LEU A 228 -7.38 12.76 3.32
CA LEU A 228 -6.85 12.30 4.59
C LEU A 228 -6.18 10.92 4.39
N THR A 229 -4.90 10.81 4.75
CA THR A 229 -4.14 9.59 4.45
C THR A 229 -4.75 8.36 5.15
N PRO A 230 -4.97 7.24 4.43
CA PRO A 230 -5.45 6.00 5.04
C PRO A 230 -4.35 5.19 5.75
N THR A 231 -3.08 5.57 5.53
CA THR A 231 -1.87 4.93 6.05
C THR A 231 -0.66 5.81 5.75
N ALA A 232 0.37 5.79 6.61
CA ALA A 232 1.62 6.46 6.33
C ALA A 232 2.39 5.84 5.13
N GLU A 233 2.04 4.65 4.67
CA GLU A 233 2.55 4.08 3.42
C GLU A 233 2.48 5.10 2.27
N VAL A 234 1.35 5.83 2.15
CA VAL A 234 1.15 6.78 1.05
C VAL A 234 2.20 7.90 1.05
N PRO A 235 2.32 8.72 2.08
CA PRO A 235 3.33 9.78 2.07
C PRO A 235 4.76 9.25 2.12
N LEU A 236 5.05 8.15 2.83
CA LEU A 236 6.42 7.62 2.93
C LEU A 236 6.90 7.05 1.60
N THR A 237 6.08 6.25 0.90
CA THR A 237 6.46 5.71 -0.41
C THR A 237 6.65 6.83 -1.43
N ASN A 238 5.81 7.86 -1.39
CA ASN A 238 5.92 8.98 -2.31
C ASN A 238 7.03 10.00 -1.93
N TYR A 239 7.79 9.77 -0.87
CA TYR A 239 8.94 10.60 -0.51
C TYR A 239 9.92 10.74 -1.68
N TYR A 240 10.17 9.65 -2.40
CA TYR A 240 11.02 9.60 -3.59
C TYR A 240 10.25 9.62 -4.92
N ASN A 241 9.02 10.15 -4.94
CA ASN A 241 8.22 10.24 -6.15
C ASN A 241 8.95 11.01 -7.25
N ASN A 242 9.11 10.38 -8.44
CA ASN A 242 9.80 10.90 -9.62
C ASN A 242 11.31 11.18 -9.41
N GLU A 243 11.97 10.40 -8.55
CA GLU A 243 13.40 10.50 -8.29
C GLU A 243 14.18 9.28 -8.81
N ILE A 244 15.49 9.46 -8.97
CA ILE A 244 16.44 8.40 -9.29
C ILE A 244 17.47 8.37 -8.17
N LEU A 245 17.46 7.30 -7.39
CA LEU A 245 18.39 7.03 -6.30
C LEU A 245 19.67 6.40 -6.85
N GLU A 246 20.74 6.41 -6.06
CA GLU A 246 21.95 5.65 -6.38
C GLU A 246 21.92 4.28 -5.70
N ALA A 247 22.48 3.24 -6.35
CA ALA A 247 22.44 1.86 -5.81
C ALA A 247 22.99 1.73 -4.39
N GLN A 248 23.99 2.56 -4.02
CA GLN A 248 24.59 2.53 -2.68
C GLN A 248 23.69 3.11 -1.58
N GLU A 249 22.62 3.80 -1.93
CA GLU A 249 21.63 4.31 -0.97
C GLU A 249 20.66 3.21 -0.53
N LEU A 250 20.50 2.15 -1.35
CA LEU A 250 19.59 1.04 -1.06
C LEU A 250 20.25 -0.03 -0.18
N PRO A 251 19.51 -0.67 0.74
CA PRO A 251 18.10 -0.41 1.03
C PRO A 251 17.89 0.79 1.96
N ILE A 252 16.77 1.53 1.77
CA ILE A 252 16.36 2.65 2.63
C ILE A 252 15.17 2.20 3.49
N TYR A 253 15.18 2.55 4.78
CA TYR A 253 14.15 2.18 5.75
C TYR A 253 13.56 3.42 6.39
N PHE A 254 12.25 3.62 6.26
CA PHE A 254 11.49 4.66 6.93
C PHE A 254 10.44 4.09 7.87
N THR A 255 10.25 4.72 9.02
CA THR A 255 9.11 4.48 9.92
C THR A 255 8.41 5.78 10.26
N ALA A 256 7.10 5.73 10.44
CA ALA A 256 6.32 6.89 10.85
C ALA A 256 5.11 6.48 11.69
N LEU A 257 4.80 7.27 12.71
CA LEU A 257 3.49 7.28 13.32
C LEU A 257 2.56 8.18 12.49
N SER A 258 1.39 7.70 12.13
CA SER A 258 0.34 8.56 11.58
C SER A 258 -1.04 8.21 12.13
N PRO A 259 -1.95 9.19 12.26
CA PRO A 259 -3.36 8.89 12.19
C PRO A 259 -3.65 8.33 10.79
N SER A 260 -4.50 7.32 10.75
CA SER A 260 -4.97 6.69 9.51
C SER A 260 -6.49 6.86 9.45
N PHE A 261 -7.01 7.24 8.28
CA PHE A 261 -8.42 7.56 8.10
C PHE A 261 -9.02 6.67 7.02
N ARG A 262 -10.04 5.88 7.39
CA ARG A 262 -10.73 4.95 6.48
C ARG A 262 -12.23 5.07 6.61
N SER A 263 -12.94 5.26 5.51
CA SER A 263 -14.42 5.34 5.50
C SER A 263 -15.07 3.97 5.75
N GLU A 264 -14.31 2.88 5.62
CA GLU A 264 -14.80 1.51 5.86
C GLU A 264 -16.06 1.17 5.05
N ALA A 265 -16.17 1.65 3.82
CA ALA A 265 -17.37 1.58 2.98
C ALA A 265 -17.89 0.14 2.79
N GLY A 266 -16.99 -0.86 2.72
CA GLY A 266 -17.35 -2.28 2.53
C GLY A 266 -17.51 -3.10 3.81
N SER A 267 -17.49 -2.49 5.02
CA SER A 267 -17.37 -3.23 6.29
C SER A 267 -18.65 -3.23 7.15
N ALA A 268 -19.82 -3.01 6.53
CA ALA A 268 -21.09 -2.99 7.28
C ALA A 268 -21.29 -4.28 8.11
N GLY A 269 -21.61 -4.12 9.40
CA GLY A 269 -21.89 -5.24 10.31
C GLY A 269 -20.68 -5.99 10.87
N ARG A 270 -19.44 -5.71 10.41
CA ARG A 270 -18.22 -6.37 10.90
C ARG A 270 -17.55 -5.53 11.99
N ASP A 271 -17.09 -6.17 13.09
CA ASP A 271 -16.34 -5.53 14.19
C ASP A 271 -16.94 -4.18 14.62
N THR A 272 -18.24 -4.18 14.98
CA THR A 272 -18.99 -2.96 15.29
C THR A 272 -18.69 -2.38 16.66
N ARG A 273 -17.94 -3.09 17.52
CA ARG A 273 -17.52 -2.68 18.86
C ARG A 273 -16.01 -2.75 19.02
N GLY A 274 -15.49 -1.94 19.94
CA GLY A 274 -14.08 -1.96 20.35
C GLY A 274 -13.13 -1.27 19.37
N LEU A 275 -11.86 -1.64 19.43
CA LEU A 275 -10.74 -0.97 18.79
C LEU A 275 -10.29 -1.60 17.46
N ILE A 276 -10.93 -2.70 17.04
CA ILE A 276 -10.46 -3.48 15.88
C ILE A 276 -10.69 -2.73 14.57
N ARG A 277 -11.83 -2.01 14.43
CA ARG A 277 -12.22 -1.34 13.19
C ARG A 277 -12.81 0.04 13.47
N LEU A 278 -12.01 1.06 13.22
CA LEU A 278 -12.31 2.47 13.47
C LEU A 278 -12.11 3.29 12.19
N HIS A 279 -12.82 4.41 12.06
CA HIS A 279 -12.63 5.39 10.99
C HIS A 279 -11.34 6.18 11.14
N GLN A 280 -10.87 6.35 12.37
CA GLN A 280 -9.61 7.00 12.72
C GLN A 280 -8.85 6.14 13.73
N PHE A 281 -7.59 5.83 13.46
CA PHE A 281 -6.71 5.08 14.36
C PHE A 281 -5.25 5.46 14.13
N HIS A 282 -4.40 5.23 15.12
CA HIS A 282 -2.96 5.40 14.96
C HIS A 282 -2.29 4.11 14.47
N LYS A 283 -1.31 4.27 13.59
CA LYS A 283 -0.50 3.17 13.09
C LYS A 283 0.96 3.62 12.98
N VAL A 284 1.86 2.80 13.48
CA VAL A 284 3.28 2.90 13.14
C VAL A 284 3.47 2.12 11.85
N GLU A 285 3.98 2.78 10.83
CA GLU A 285 4.21 2.19 9.50
C GLU A 285 5.69 2.05 9.24
N MET A 286 6.06 0.99 8.56
CA MET A 286 7.39 0.71 8.04
C MET A 286 7.34 0.71 6.52
N VAL A 287 8.25 1.42 5.86
CA VAL A 287 8.41 1.42 4.40
C VAL A 287 9.87 1.18 4.06
N LYS A 288 10.12 0.33 3.08
CA LYS A 288 11.46 0.10 2.57
C LYS A 288 11.50 0.32 1.06
N PHE A 289 12.66 0.81 0.61
CA PHE A 289 13.03 0.83 -0.80
C PHE A 289 14.23 -0.09 -0.98
N SER A 290 14.13 -1.01 -1.93
CA SER A 290 15.16 -2.03 -2.18
C SER A 290 15.40 -2.20 -3.67
N ASP A 291 16.51 -2.81 -4.03
CA ASP A 291 16.67 -3.40 -5.35
C ASP A 291 15.85 -4.70 -5.49
N ALA A 292 15.75 -5.21 -6.70
CA ALA A 292 14.96 -6.41 -7.00
C ALA A 292 15.58 -7.69 -6.39
N GLU A 293 16.89 -7.74 -6.25
CA GLU A 293 17.63 -8.94 -5.80
C GLU A 293 17.39 -9.21 -4.31
N HIS A 294 17.35 -8.15 -3.48
CA HIS A 294 17.27 -8.28 -2.02
C HIS A 294 15.86 -8.06 -1.45
N SER A 295 14.88 -7.65 -2.27
CA SER A 295 13.57 -7.20 -1.75
C SER A 295 12.80 -8.27 -0.96
N TYR A 296 12.96 -9.55 -1.27
CA TYR A 296 12.31 -10.63 -0.50
C TYR A 296 13.01 -10.92 0.83
N GLU A 297 14.33 -10.74 0.92
CA GLU A 297 15.04 -10.76 2.20
C GLU A 297 14.59 -9.59 3.08
N GLU A 298 14.37 -8.44 2.47
CA GLU A 298 13.85 -7.25 3.16
C GLU A 298 12.41 -7.42 3.65
N LEU A 299 11.59 -8.22 2.95
CA LEU A 299 10.25 -8.60 3.42
C LEU A 299 10.33 -9.48 4.67
N GLU A 300 11.22 -10.48 4.68
CA GLU A 300 11.43 -11.33 5.85
C GLU A 300 11.93 -10.51 7.06
N LYS A 301 12.88 -9.60 6.86
CA LYS A 301 13.36 -8.70 7.91
C LYS A 301 12.23 -7.80 8.44
N MET A 302 11.42 -7.20 7.56
CA MET A 302 10.29 -6.36 7.95
C MET A 302 9.26 -7.13 8.78
N THR A 303 8.93 -8.36 8.36
CA THR A 303 8.02 -9.25 9.08
C THR A 303 8.57 -9.62 10.46
N ASN A 304 9.88 -9.87 10.56
CA ASN A 304 10.55 -10.11 11.83
C ASN A 304 10.55 -8.88 12.74
N ASN A 305 10.76 -7.67 12.19
CA ASN A 305 10.69 -6.43 12.96
C ASN A 305 9.30 -6.21 13.59
N ALA A 306 8.22 -6.50 12.84
CA ALA A 306 6.86 -6.46 13.38
C ALA A 306 6.63 -7.51 14.47
N GLY A 307 7.15 -8.74 14.27
CA GLY A 307 7.08 -9.83 15.25
C GLY A 307 7.82 -9.50 16.55
N ASP A 308 9.01 -8.89 16.47
CA ASP A 308 9.82 -8.48 17.63
C ASP A 308 9.04 -7.55 18.58
N ILE A 309 8.23 -6.65 18.05
CA ILE A 309 7.35 -5.80 18.87
C ILE A 309 6.38 -6.65 19.70
N LEU A 310 5.73 -7.65 19.07
CA LEU A 310 4.79 -8.54 19.76
C LEU A 310 5.48 -9.42 20.79
N GLU A 311 6.68 -9.92 20.49
CA GLU A 311 7.49 -10.74 21.39
C GLU A 311 7.91 -9.97 22.63
N LYS A 312 8.40 -8.73 22.47
CA LYS A 312 8.76 -7.84 23.59
C LYS A 312 7.56 -7.44 24.44
N LEU A 313 6.38 -7.32 23.82
CA LEU A 313 5.12 -7.09 24.53
C LEU A 313 4.57 -8.38 25.18
N GLY A 314 5.14 -9.55 24.94
CA GLY A 314 4.67 -10.85 25.45
C GLY A 314 3.29 -11.26 24.91
N LEU A 315 2.95 -10.85 23.68
CA LEU A 315 1.67 -11.12 23.04
C LEU A 315 1.78 -12.31 22.08
N PRO A 316 1.06 -13.42 22.31
CA PRO A 316 1.06 -14.57 21.41
C PRO A 316 0.54 -14.20 20.02
N TYR A 317 1.26 -14.60 18.97
CA TYR A 317 0.87 -14.30 17.59
C TYR A 317 1.23 -15.47 16.64
N ARG A 318 0.65 -15.41 15.45
CA ARG A 318 1.04 -16.26 14.32
C ARG A 318 1.29 -15.40 13.08
N VAL A 319 2.07 -15.94 12.14
CA VAL A 319 2.30 -15.35 10.82
C VAL A 319 1.67 -16.24 9.78
N ILE A 320 0.88 -15.62 8.89
CA ILE A 320 0.26 -16.30 7.75
C ILE A 320 0.73 -15.68 6.45
N THR A 321 0.90 -16.48 5.41
CA THR A 321 1.05 -15.99 4.03
C THR A 321 -0.33 -15.85 3.42
N LEU A 322 -0.67 -14.68 2.92
CA LEU A 322 -1.95 -14.46 2.26
C LEU A 322 -2.02 -15.19 0.92
N SER A 323 -3.21 -15.69 0.59
CA SER A 323 -3.51 -16.29 -0.70
C SER A 323 -3.63 -15.25 -1.80
N THR A 324 -3.60 -15.69 -3.05
CA THR A 324 -3.73 -14.79 -4.21
C THR A 324 -5.02 -13.98 -4.21
N GLY A 325 -6.12 -14.49 -3.67
CA GLY A 325 -7.41 -13.80 -3.59
C GLY A 325 -7.53 -12.81 -2.43
N ASP A 326 -6.71 -12.97 -1.38
CA ASP A 326 -6.77 -12.16 -0.15
C ASP A 326 -5.72 -11.02 -0.13
N MET A 327 -4.67 -11.11 -0.93
CA MET A 327 -3.62 -10.07 -0.99
C MET A 327 -4.15 -8.71 -1.43
N GLY A 328 -3.58 -7.63 -0.88
CA GLY A 328 -3.78 -6.25 -1.29
C GLY A 328 -3.48 -6.00 -2.78
N PHE A 329 -4.07 -4.96 -3.35
CA PHE A 329 -4.00 -4.62 -4.78
C PHE A 329 -2.58 -4.50 -5.33
N SER A 330 -1.70 -3.82 -4.58
CA SER A 330 -0.32 -3.52 -5.00
C SER A 330 0.69 -4.61 -4.65
N ALA A 331 0.30 -5.58 -3.80
CA ALA A 331 1.20 -6.60 -3.27
C ALA A 331 1.48 -7.74 -4.26
N ALA A 332 2.74 -8.18 -4.32
CA ALA A 332 3.17 -9.41 -4.96
C ALA A 332 3.25 -10.58 -3.96
N LYS A 333 3.55 -10.28 -2.69
CA LYS A 333 3.51 -11.23 -1.57
C LYS A 333 3.23 -10.47 -0.28
N THR A 334 2.41 -11.05 0.59
CA THR A 334 2.05 -10.48 1.88
C THR A 334 2.14 -11.53 2.98
N TYR A 335 2.73 -11.12 4.09
CA TYR A 335 2.60 -11.80 5.38
C TYR A 335 1.74 -10.96 6.31
N ASP A 336 0.71 -11.58 6.91
CA ASP A 336 -0.02 -10.98 8.02
C ASP A 336 0.45 -11.59 9.34
N LEU A 337 0.64 -10.72 10.33
CA LEU A 337 0.83 -11.11 11.72
C LEU A 337 -0.53 -10.97 12.40
N GLU A 338 -0.96 -12.03 13.04
CA GLU A 338 -2.24 -12.06 13.77
C GLU A 338 -1.97 -12.31 15.26
N VAL A 339 -2.46 -11.41 16.12
CA VAL A 339 -2.32 -11.48 17.56
C VAL A 339 -3.51 -12.21 18.18
N TRP A 340 -3.28 -12.98 19.23
CA TRP A 340 -4.33 -13.66 19.98
C TRP A 340 -5.21 -12.67 20.75
N ILE A 341 -6.53 -12.79 20.58
CA ILE A 341 -7.55 -12.00 21.30
C ILE A 341 -8.38 -12.96 22.17
N PRO A 342 -8.14 -12.99 23.50
CA PRO A 342 -8.72 -13.97 24.41
C PRO A 342 -10.23 -14.05 24.41
N ALA A 343 -10.95 -12.92 24.48
CA ALA A 343 -12.40 -12.89 24.53
C ALA A 343 -13.06 -13.41 23.24
N GLN A 344 -12.37 -13.27 22.09
CA GLN A 344 -12.84 -13.79 20.81
C GLN A 344 -12.34 -15.22 20.54
N LYS A 345 -11.41 -15.73 21.34
CA LYS A 345 -10.79 -17.06 21.18
C LYS A 345 -10.22 -17.27 19.76
N THR A 346 -9.63 -16.22 19.17
CA THR A 346 -9.10 -16.24 17.81
C THR A 346 -7.90 -15.31 17.66
N TYR A 347 -7.15 -15.51 16.59
CA TYR A 347 -6.11 -14.60 16.14
C TYR A 347 -6.72 -13.50 15.26
N ARG A 348 -6.26 -12.27 15.43
CA ARG A 348 -6.72 -11.09 14.66
C ARG A 348 -5.53 -10.39 14.06
N GLU A 349 -5.64 -10.01 12.79
CA GLU A 349 -4.62 -9.23 12.09
C GLU A 349 -4.22 -7.98 12.86
N ILE A 350 -2.92 -7.79 13.08
CA ILE A 350 -2.33 -6.62 13.75
C ILE A 350 -1.26 -5.94 12.91
N SER A 351 -0.69 -6.66 11.95
CA SER A 351 0.25 -6.16 10.96
C SER A 351 0.08 -6.90 9.65
N SER A 352 0.28 -6.18 8.54
CA SER A 352 0.35 -6.74 7.20
C SER A 352 1.62 -6.21 6.55
N CYS A 353 2.55 -7.11 6.18
CA CYS A 353 3.84 -6.79 5.58
C CYS A 353 3.87 -7.26 4.13
N SER A 354 4.01 -6.34 3.19
CA SER A 354 3.91 -6.60 1.75
C SER A 354 5.17 -6.20 0.99
N ASN A 355 5.57 -7.04 0.04
CA ASN A 355 6.47 -6.67 -1.04
C ASN A 355 5.63 -6.34 -2.27
N CYS A 356 5.73 -5.11 -2.75
CA CYS A 356 5.04 -4.62 -3.94
C CYS A 356 5.87 -4.76 -5.22
N GLU A 357 7.10 -5.29 -5.12
CA GLU A 357 8.06 -5.29 -6.22
C GLU A 357 8.15 -3.89 -6.87
N ASP A 358 8.22 -3.83 -8.19
CA ASP A 358 8.29 -2.57 -8.93
C ASP A 358 6.92 -1.89 -9.19
N PHE A 359 5.82 -2.45 -8.69
CA PHE A 359 4.47 -2.00 -9.02
C PHE A 359 4.18 -0.56 -8.60
N GLN A 360 4.46 -0.21 -7.36
CA GLN A 360 4.28 1.16 -6.84
C GLN A 360 5.36 2.09 -7.41
N ALA A 361 6.59 1.63 -7.52
CA ALA A 361 7.69 2.40 -8.09
C ALA A 361 7.42 2.80 -9.55
N ARG A 362 6.76 1.96 -10.36
CA ARG A 362 6.30 2.32 -11.71
C ARG A 362 5.22 3.39 -11.71
N ARG A 363 4.32 3.38 -10.72
CA ARG A 363 3.26 4.40 -10.57
C ARG A 363 3.81 5.74 -10.11
N ALA A 364 4.75 5.71 -9.15
CA ALA A 364 5.37 6.88 -8.55
C ALA A 364 6.68 7.31 -9.22
N LEU A 365 7.15 6.59 -10.25
CA LEU A 365 8.42 6.83 -10.96
C LEU A 365 9.63 6.83 -10.01
N ILE A 366 9.66 5.90 -9.05
CA ILE A 366 10.78 5.72 -8.11
C ILE A 366 11.79 4.79 -8.76
N ARG A 367 12.97 5.30 -9.07
CA ARG A 367 13.99 4.58 -9.83
C ARG A 367 15.31 4.60 -9.09
N TYR A 368 16.21 3.73 -9.45
CA TYR A 368 17.59 3.79 -9.00
C TYR A 368 18.55 3.49 -10.15
N ARG A 369 19.75 4.00 -10.05
CA ARG A 369 20.86 3.70 -10.98
C ARG A 369 21.65 2.55 -10.39
N ASP A 370 21.67 1.42 -11.09
CA ASP A 370 22.42 0.25 -10.67
C ASP A 370 23.94 0.44 -10.85
N LYS A 371 24.72 -0.51 -10.35
CA LYS A 371 26.19 -0.48 -10.38
C LYS A 371 26.77 -0.45 -11.80
N THR A 372 25.97 -0.78 -12.82
CA THR A 372 26.34 -0.75 -14.25
C THR A 372 25.92 0.54 -14.94
N GLY A 373 25.25 1.45 -14.23
CA GLY A 373 24.76 2.72 -14.74
C GLY A 373 23.36 2.67 -15.35
N HIS A 374 22.70 1.51 -15.39
CA HIS A 374 21.35 1.39 -15.90
C HIS A 374 20.32 1.87 -14.87
N VAL A 375 19.29 2.57 -15.36
CA VAL A 375 18.19 3.02 -14.54
C VAL A 375 17.11 1.94 -14.49
N GLN A 376 16.75 1.51 -13.27
CA GLN A 376 15.74 0.50 -13.00
C GLN A 376 14.69 1.05 -12.01
N TYR A 377 13.51 0.42 -11.93
CA TYR A 377 12.53 0.72 -10.89
C TYR A 377 12.94 0.04 -9.59
N ALA A 378 12.84 0.78 -8.48
CA ALA A 378 13.04 0.21 -7.16
C ALA A 378 11.90 -0.76 -6.80
N HIS A 379 12.16 -1.68 -5.87
CA HIS A 379 11.12 -2.43 -5.18
C HIS A 379 10.69 -1.67 -3.92
N THR A 380 9.39 -1.60 -3.66
CA THR A 380 8.84 -0.97 -2.46
C THR A 380 8.21 -2.03 -1.56
N LEU A 381 8.41 -1.87 -0.26
CA LEU A 381 7.81 -2.71 0.75
C LEU A 381 7.14 -1.82 1.80
N ASN A 382 6.02 -2.29 2.33
CA ASN A 382 5.32 -1.63 3.42
C ASN A 382 4.85 -2.64 4.45
N GLY A 383 4.71 -2.21 5.70
CA GLY A 383 4.18 -3.05 6.75
C GLY A 383 3.86 -2.26 8.01
N SER A 384 2.85 -2.71 8.75
CA SER A 384 2.53 -2.09 10.03
C SER A 384 3.50 -2.55 11.10
N GLY A 385 4.02 -1.61 11.84
CA GLY A 385 4.97 -1.88 12.90
C GLY A 385 4.57 -1.36 14.31
N LEU A 386 3.30 -1.41 14.75
CA LEU A 386 2.06 -2.13 14.40
C LEU A 386 0.85 -1.17 14.31
N ALA A 387 -0.37 -1.76 14.18
CA ALA A 387 -1.63 -1.05 14.43
C ALA A 387 -1.81 -0.78 15.93
N VAL A 388 -1.71 0.49 16.35
CA VAL A 388 -1.63 0.86 17.78
C VAL A 388 -2.89 0.46 18.54
N GLY A 389 -4.08 0.82 18.04
CA GLY A 389 -5.34 0.48 18.71
C GLY A 389 -5.58 -1.03 18.86
N ARG A 390 -5.21 -1.84 17.86
CA ARG A 390 -5.28 -3.31 17.95
C ARG A 390 -4.27 -3.86 18.97
N THR A 391 -3.11 -3.25 19.10
CA THR A 391 -2.12 -3.60 20.13
C THR A 391 -2.64 -3.26 21.52
N VAL A 392 -3.27 -2.09 21.70
CA VAL A 392 -3.93 -1.73 22.97
C VAL A 392 -5.03 -2.73 23.32
N ALA A 393 -5.88 -3.11 22.34
CA ALA A 393 -6.90 -4.15 22.55
C ALA A 393 -6.30 -5.48 22.99
N ALA A 394 -5.24 -5.94 22.34
CA ALA A 394 -4.55 -7.16 22.68
C ALA A 394 -3.92 -7.10 24.08
N ILE A 395 -3.33 -5.96 24.47
CA ILE A 395 -2.77 -5.77 25.82
C ILE A 395 -3.91 -5.83 26.87
N LEU A 396 -5.00 -5.09 26.68
CA LEU A 396 -6.12 -5.09 27.62
C LEU A 396 -6.68 -6.50 27.83
N GLU A 397 -6.81 -7.30 26.79
CA GLU A 397 -7.37 -8.65 26.90
C GLU A 397 -6.37 -9.69 27.42
N ASN A 398 -5.09 -9.68 26.98
CA ASN A 398 -4.10 -10.67 27.40
C ASN A 398 -3.55 -10.41 28.81
N TYR A 399 -3.59 -9.16 29.29
CA TYR A 399 -3.04 -8.74 30.57
C TYR A 399 -4.09 -8.38 31.61
N GLN A 400 -5.40 -8.68 31.34
CA GLN A 400 -6.47 -8.51 32.30
C GLN A 400 -6.32 -9.43 33.52
N ASN A 401 -6.68 -8.93 34.68
CA ASN A 401 -6.71 -9.65 35.94
C ASN A 401 -8.14 -9.90 36.37
N GLU A 402 -8.33 -10.90 37.24
CA GLU A 402 -9.65 -11.28 37.77
C GLU A 402 -10.33 -10.13 38.58
N ASP A 403 -9.51 -9.29 39.22
CA ASP A 403 -9.96 -8.09 39.97
C ASP A 403 -10.39 -6.92 39.07
N GLY A 404 -10.35 -7.07 37.75
CA GLY A 404 -10.72 -6.04 36.76
C GLY A 404 -9.62 -5.07 36.40
N THR A 405 -8.46 -5.16 37.03
CA THR A 405 -7.27 -4.37 36.66
C THR A 405 -6.57 -4.96 35.43
N VAL A 406 -5.67 -4.19 34.80
CA VAL A 406 -4.83 -4.66 33.69
C VAL A 406 -3.36 -4.48 34.06
N THR A 407 -2.60 -5.55 34.03
CA THR A 407 -1.13 -5.51 34.22
C THR A 407 -0.47 -4.81 33.00
N ILE A 408 0.46 -3.89 33.26
CA ILE A 408 1.20 -3.22 32.19
C ILE A 408 2.40 -4.07 31.80
N PRO A 409 2.56 -4.43 30.49
CA PRO A 409 3.75 -5.10 30.00
C PRO A 409 5.03 -4.41 30.45
N GLU A 410 6.05 -5.16 30.84
CA GLU A 410 7.24 -4.63 31.49
C GLU A 410 7.93 -3.56 30.63
N VAL A 411 8.02 -3.78 29.32
CA VAL A 411 8.66 -2.86 28.36
C VAL A 411 7.92 -1.52 28.21
N LEU A 412 6.64 -1.46 28.61
CA LEU A 412 5.85 -0.23 28.57
C LEU A 412 5.88 0.58 29.88
N ARG A 413 6.36 -0.01 30.99
CA ARG A 413 6.37 0.67 32.30
C ARG A 413 7.15 1.98 32.31
N PRO A 414 8.31 2.10 31.65
CA PRO A 414 9.03 3.38 31.55
C PRO A 414 8.17 4.49 30.91
N TYR A 415 7.44 4.16 29.84
CA TYR A 415 6.54 5.08 29.15
C TYR A 415 5.26 5.40 29.96
N MET A 416 4.91 4.51 30.89
CA MET A 416 3.76 4.68 31.81
C MET A 416 4.16 5.32 33.15
N GLY A 417 5.41 5.82 33.27
CA GLY A 417 5.92 6.48 34.50
C GLY A 417 6.13 5.50 35.67
N GLY A 418 6.49 4.26 35.35
CA GLY A 418 6.76 3.22 36.34
C GLY A 418 5.51 2.50 36.86
N LEU A 419 4.31 2.82 36.36
CA LEU A 419 3.09 2.08 36.74
C LEU A 419 3.18 0.64 36.29
N THR A 420 2.74 -0.27 37.15
CA THR A 420 2.74 -1.72 36.89
C THR A 420 1.37 -2.26 36.47
N LYS A 421 0.29 -1.50 36.77
CA LYS A 421 -1.08 -1.86 36.40
C LYS A 421 -1.95 -0.62 36.17
N ILE A 422 -3.05 -0.81 35.48
CA ILE A 422 -4.17 0.13 35.31
C ILE A 422 -5.31 -0.38 36.18
N ASP A 423 -5.82 0.47 37.07
CA ASP A 423 -6.87 0.21 38.02
C ASP A 423 -7.96 1.29 38.01
#